data_65f95d38299e67b9272aad6c6e6a3dea
#
_entry.id   65f95d38299e67b9272aad6c6e6a3dea
#
_cell.length_a   1.000
_cell.length_b   1.000
_cell.length_c   1.000
_cell.angle_alpha   90.00
_cell.angle_beta   90.00
_cell.angle_gamma   90.00
#
_symmetry.space_group_name_H-M   'P 1'
#
loop_
_entity.id
_entity.type
_entity.pdbx_description
1 polymer ?
#
loop_
_entity_poly.entity_id
_entity_poly.type
_entity_poly.pdbx_seq_one_letter_code
_entity_poly.pdbx_strand_id
1 'polypeptide(L)'
;MHKDSRLLPKGRAVGLGVLKRVLLIVLALAVASIFLAVSGYDPLAILKGLAQSMTQDLAGTIRWSTAMILAGLAVCVCYKANIANLGVDGQIFLGASAASAVALNVQAGASHTLSLLEIFLAAVLAGMLFALIPALLKVYLNVNEVVSTLLLNFIGEDFVNYLVNGPMKDPSATTNLSASAKFAEEAWLPHLQAFEPSSANVGAYIAIVLVIAVTFLFYRTTLGHDIKLVGANSEFARYAGINPKLTTIKCMCMSGAIAGIIGAIEVTAVQHRLITGFNPDLGFKGIVVSLLAGNNPIGVVFSGIFFGALK
;
A
#
# COMPACT_ATOMS: atom_id res chain seq x y z
N MET A 1 -8.01 16.77 -32.94
CA MET A 1 -6.91 16.11 -33.69
C MET A 1 -6.49 14.85 -32.92
N HIS A 2 -7.21 13.74 -33.12
CA HIS A 2 -6.93 12.42 -32.51
C HIS A 2 -6.19 11.60 -33.57
N LYS A 3 -4.86 11.65 -33.57
CA LYS A 3 -4.04 11.00 -34.59
C LYS A 3 -3.57 9.62 -34.09
N ASP A 4 -4.10 8.59 -34.71
CA ASP A 4 -3.53 7.25 -34.99
C ASP A 4 -2.42 6.70 -34.06
N SER A 5 -2.85 6.12 -32.93
CA SER A 5 -2.01 5.20 -32.15
C SER A 5 -2.29 3.72 -32.48
N ARG A 6 -3.07 3.43 -33.56
CA ARG A 6 -3.57 2.06 -33.83
C ARG A 6 -2.67 1.21 -34.72
N LEU A 7 -1.51 1.69 -35.16
CA LEU A 7 -0.65 0.99 -36.14
C LEU A 7 0.76 0.62 -35.63
N LEU A 8 1.06 0.81 -34.34
CA LEU A 8 2.37 0.37 -33.84
C LEU A 8 2.29 -1.06 -33.34
N PRO A 9 3.25 -1.94 -33.69
CA PRO A 9 3.33 -3.30 -33.15
C PRO A 9 3.41 -3.22 -31.62
N LYS A 10 2.67 -4.12 -30.93
CA LYS A 10 2.50 -4.11 -29.45
C LYS A 10 3.80 -3.88 -28.66
N GLY A 11 4.92 -4.40 -29.13
CA GLY A 11 6.24 -4.19 -28.53
C GLY A 11 6.73 -2.73 -28.59
N ARG A 12 6.50 -2.01 -29.71
CA ARG A 12 6.88 -0.59 -29.83
C ARG A 12 6.00 0.32 -28.98
N ALA A 13 4.71 0.00 -28.82
CA ALA A 13 3.80 0.76 -27.98
C ALA A 13 4.18 0.63 -26.48
N VAL A 14 4.59 -0.56 -26.04
CA VAL A 14 5.10 -0.80 -24.68
C VAL A 14 6.42 -0.06 -24.46
N GLY A 15 7.37 -0.13 -25.41
CA GLY A 15 8.65 0.58 -25.34
C GLY A 15 8.48 2.10 -25.24
N LEU A 16 7.59 2.70 -26.05
CA LEU A 16 7.27 4.13 -25.99
C LEU A 16 6.64 4.51 -24.64
N GLY A 17 5.80 3.63 -24.05
CA GLY A 17 5.22 3.85 -22.72
C GLY A 17 6.27 3.87 -21.62
N VAL A 18 7.24 2.96 -21.66
CA VAL A 18 8.36 2.92 -20.70
C VAL A 18 9.25 4.14 -20.88
N LEU A 19 9.63 4.48 -22.13
CA LEU A 19 10.46 5.65 -22.43
C LEU A 19 9.85 6.95 -21.90
N LYS A 20 8.53 7.15 -22.10
CA LYS A 20 7.84 8.33 -21.57
C LYS A 20 7.93 8.42 -20.05
N ARG A 21 7.79 7.30 -19.32
CA ARG A 21 7.89 7.28 -17.86
C ARG A 21 9.30 7.58 -17.37
N VAL A 22 10.31 6.99 -17.99
CA VAL A 22 11.72 7.29 -17.70
C VAL A 22 12.02 8.77 -17.94
N LEU A 23 11.53 9.32 -19.04
CA LEU A 23 11.74 10.74 -19.38
C LEU A 23 11.06 11.67 -18.37
N LEU A 24 9.89 11.32 -17.85
CA LEU A 24 9.21 12.06 -16.78
C LEU A 24 10.00 12.01 -15.46
N ILE A 25 10.58 10.85 -15.10
CA ILE A 25 11.43 10.73 -13.91
C ILE A 25 12.68 11.60 -14.05
N VAL A 26 13.36 11.53 -15.19
CA VAL A 26 14.54 12.34 -15.46
C VAL A 26 14.21 13.84 -15.42
N LEU A 27 13.08 14.24 -16.00
CA LEU A 27 12.61 15.63 -15.95
C LEU A 27 12.33 16.08 -14.51
N ALA A 28 11.67 15.24 -13.70
CA ALA A 28 11.40 15.53 -12.30
C ALA A 28 12.70 15.70 -11.49
N LEU A 29 13.68 14.80 -11.70
CA LEU A 29 14.99 14.90 -11.06
C LEU A 29 15.75 16.16 -11.51
N ALA A 30 15.66 16.53 -12.77
CA ALA A 30 16.27 17.76 -13.28
C ALA A 30 15.66 19.02 -12.64
N VAL A 31 14.34 19.09 -12.55
CA VAL A 31 13.64 20.20 -11.88
C VAL A 31 14.01 20.25 -10.39
N ALA A 32 14.02 19.11 -9.70
CA ALA A 32 14.44 19.03 -8.30
C ALA A 32 15.90 19.49 -8.13
N SER A 33 16.80 19.10 -9.04
CA SER A 33 18.22 19.51 -9.03
C SER A 33 18.39 21.02 -9.20
N ILE A 34 17.60 21.65 -10.08
CA ILE A 34 17.59 23.11 -10.26
C ILE A 34 17.14 23.80 -8.96
N PHE A 35 16.07 23.30 -8.33
CA PHE A 35 15.57 23.84 -7.07
C PHE A 35 16.60 23.73 -5.94
N LEU A 36 17.28 22.58 -5.83
CA LEU A 36 18.35 22.34 -4.86
C LEU A 36 19.52 23.30 -5.07
N ALA A 37 19.96 23.49 -6.33
CA ALA A 37 21.01 24.42 -6.65
C ALA A 37 20.66 25.87 -6.28
N VAL A 38 19.44 26.32 -6.55
CA VAL A 38 18.95 27.65 -6.18
C VAL A 38 18.87 27.79 -4.66
N SER A 39 18.56 26.70 -3.92
CA SER A 39 18.52 26.67 -2.46
C SER A 39 19.91 26.57 -1.80
N GLY A 40 21.01 26.58 -2.57
CA GLY A 40 22.38 26.54 -2.06
C GLY A 40 22.92 25.15 -1.75
N TYR A 41 22.23 24.08 -2.12
CA TYR A 41 22.69 22.71 -1.98
C TYR A 41 23.39 22.23 -3.24
N ASP A 42 24.34 21.28 -3.09
CA ASP A 42 24.97 20.61 -4.24
C ASP A 42 24.09 19.48 -4.76
N PRO A 43 23.43 19.62 -5.93
CA PRO A 43 22.56 18.59 -6.48
C PRO A 43 23.32 17.29 -6.80
N LEU A 44 24.58 17.40 -7.19
CA LEU A 44 25.38 16.25 -7.55
C LEU A 44 25.74 15.39 -6.32
N ALA A 45 26.05 16.05 -5.21
CA ALA A 45 26.30 15.37 -3.93
C ALA A 45 25.05 14.65 -3.45
N ILE A 46 23.87 15.26 -3.57
CA ILE A 46 22.59 14.63 -3.18
C ILE A 46 22.27 13.44 -4.08
N LEU A 47 22.41 13.56 -5.41
CA LEU A 47 22.18 12.46 -6.34
C LEU A 47 23.16 11.30 -6.12
N LYS A 48 24.43 11.60 -5.82
CA LYS A 48 25.41 10.58 -5.41
C LYS A 48 25.03 9.90 -4.11
N GLY A 49 24.58 10.69 -3.12
CA GLY A 49 24.07 10.16 -1.84
C GLY A 49 22.90 9.20 -2.03
N LEU A 50 21.93 9.57 -2.87
CA LEU A 50 20.82 8.69 -3.23
C LEU A 50 21.29 7.38 -3.88
N ALA A 51 22.21 7.48 -4.86
CA ALA A 51 22.76 6.28 -5.51
C ALA A 51 23.55 5.40 -4.53
N GLN A 52 24.27 5.98 -3.58
CA GLN A 52 24.98 5.26 -2.53
C GLN A 52 24.01 4.59 -1.55
N SER A 53 22.95 5.28 -1.10
CA SER A 53 21.92 4.72 -0.22
C SER A 53 21.26 3.49 -0.86
N MET A 54 20.94 3.55 -2.15
CA MET A 54 20.38 2.40 -2.89
C MET A 54 21.27 1.16 -2.89
N THR A 55 22.58 1.34 -2.81
CA THR A 55 23.57 0.25 -2.89
C THR A 55 24.08 -0.18 -1.52
N GLN A 56 24.14 0.73 -0.55
CA GLN A 56 24.71 0.47 0.78
C GLN A 56 23.66 0.04 1.81
N ASP A 57 22.40 0.52 1.69
CA ASP A 57 21.29 0.11 2.54
C ASP A 57 20.25 -0.71 1.75
N LEU A 58 20.66 -1.87 1.28
CA LEU A 58 19.75 -2.82 0.63
C LEU A 58 18.60 -3.26 1.53
N ALA A 59 18.86 -3.34 2.82
CA ALA A 59 17.88 -3.78 3.79
C ALA A 59 16.77 -2.76 4.03
N GLY A 60 17.14 -1.48 4.20
CA GLY A 60 16.18 -0.38 4.26
C GLY A 60 15.40 -0.25 2.95
N THR A 61 16.09 -0.41 1.82
CA THR A 61 15.45 -0.44 0.49
C THR A 61 14.40 -1.55 0.40
N ILE A 62 14.70 -2.79 0.84
CA ILE A 62 13.74 -3.91 0.83
C ILE A 62 12.54 -3.59 1.73
N ARG A 63 12.79 -3.09 2.95
CA ARG A 63 11.72 -2.74 3.89
C ARG A 63 10.76 -1.72 3.29
N TRP A 64 11.28 -0.60 2.80
CA TRP A 64 10.45 0.47 2.24
C TRP A 64 9.79 0.06 0.92
N SER A 65 10.50 -0.69 0.07
CA SER A 65 9.94 -1.24 -1.17
C SER A 65 8.76 -2.15 -0.90
N THR A 66 8.82 -2.97 0.14
CA THR A 66 7.72 -3.85 0.54
C THR A 66 6.45 -3.05 0.81
N ALA A 67 6.53 -2.02 1.66
CA ALA A 67 5.40 -1.16 1.97
C ALA A 67 4.88 -0.42 0.72
N MET A 68 5.78 0.12 -0.12
CA MET A 68 5.42 0.84 -1.34
C MET A 68 4.78 -0.06 -2.40
N ILE A 69 5.26 -1.29 -2.57
CA ILE A 69 4.68 -2.28 -3.49
C ILE A 69 3.28 -2.64 -3.04
N LEU A 70 3.09 -2.96 -1.76
CA LEU A 70 1.78 -3.32 -1.24
C LEU A 70 0.77 -2.16 -1.32
N ALA A 71 1.18 -0.93 -0.96
CA ALA A 71 0.34 0.25 -1.08
C ALA A 71 -0.02 0.55 -2.54
N GLY A 72 0.96 0.49 -3.45
CA GLY A 72 0.73 0.61 -4.88
C GLY A 72 -0.19 -0.47 -5.44
N LEU A 73 -0.10 -1.69 -4.93
CA LEU A 73 -0.95 -2.81 -5.34
C LEU A 73 -2.40 -2.63 -4.86
N ALA A 74 -2.60 -2.17 -3.61
CA ALA A 74 -3.92 -1.84 -3.06
C ALA A 74 -4.63 -0.79 -3.92
N VAL A 75 -3.91 0.29 -4.26
CA VAL A 75 -4.42 1.34 -5.15
C VAL A 75 -4.67 0.82 -6.56
N CYS A 76 -3.74 0.03 -7.12
CA CYS A 76 -3.82 -0.52 -8.47
C CYS A 76 -5.12 -1.31 -8.71
N VAL A 77 -5.58 -2.07 -7.72
CA VAL A 77 -6.83 -2.85 -7.82
C VAL A 77 -8.03 -1.95 -8.08
N CYS A 78 -8.17 -0.86 -7.33
CA CYS A 78 -9.28 0.08 -7.49
C CYS A 78 -9.17 0.91 -8.78
N TYR A 79 -7.98 1.45 -9.08
CA TYR A 79 -7.77 2.24 -10.29
C TYR A 79 -7.98 1.42 -11.58
N LYS A 80 -7.79 0.10 -11.54
CA LYS A 80 -8.09 -0.77 -12.68
C LYS A 80 -9.59 -0.82 -13.00
N ALA A 81 -10.45 -0.63 -12.01
CA ALA A 81 -11.89 -0.48 -12.15
C ALA A 81 -12.34 0.98 -12.34
N ASN A 82 -11.40 1.91 -12.54
CA ASN A 82 -11.63 3.36 -12.59
C ASN A 82 -12.29 3.91 -11.31
N ILE A 83 -11.88 3.38 -10.15
CA ILE A 83 -12.33 3.80 -8.82
C ILE A 83 -11.16 4.45 -8.10
N ALA A 84 -11.34 5.70 -7.66
CA ALA A 84 -10.32 6.43 -6.91
C ALA A 84 -10.42 6.10 -5.40
N ASN A 85 -9.70 5.06 -4.96
CA ASN A 85 -9.56 4.79 -3.52
C ASN A 85 -8.37 5.58 -2.95
N LEU A 86 -8.65 6.70 -2.30
CA LEU A 86 -7.67 7.50 -1.57
C LEU A 86 -7.62 7.15 -0.07
N GLY A 87 -8.41 6.16 0.36
CA GLY A 87 -8.58 5.75 1.75
C GLY A 87 -7.63 4.63 2.22
N VAL A 88 -6.58 4.36 1.47
CA VAL A 88 -5.65 3.26 1.80
C VAL A 88 -4.96 3.49 3.14
N ASP A 89 -4.63 4.75 3.50
CA ASP A 89 -4.04 5.07 4.80
C ASP A 89 -4.99 4.73 5.96
N GLY A 90 -6.27 5.12 5.87
CA GLY A 90 -7.29 4.75 6.85
C GLY A 90 -7.47 3.23 6.99
N GLN A 91 -7.43 2.51 5.87
CA GLN A 91 -7.50 1.04 5.85
C GLN A 91 -6.27 0.40 6.49
N ILE A 92 -5.07 0.98 6.34
CA ILE A 92 -3.84 0.58 7.04
C ILE A 92 -3.99 0.80 8.53
N PHE A 93 -4.48 1.97 8.97
CA PHE A 93 -4.69 2.29 10.39
C PHE A 93 -5.64 1.32 11.06
N LEU A 94 -6.77 0.98 10.43
CA LEU A 94 -7.73 0.03 10.99
C LEU A 94 -7.17 -1.40 11.00
N GLY A 95 -6.46 -1.80 9.94
CA GLY A 95 -5.77 -3.08 9.88
C GLY A 95 -4.73 -3.22 10.99
N ALA A 96 -3.90 -2.18 11.19
CA ALA A 96 -2.91 -2.13 12.27
C ALA A 96 -3.56 -2.18 13.66
N SER A 97 -4.68 -1.46 13.85
CA SER A 97 -5.42 -1.46 15.11
C SER A 97 -5.93 -2.85 15.46
N ALA A 98 -6.56 -3.54 14.50
CA ALA A 98 -7.06 -4.90 14.70
C ALA A 98 -5.92 -5.91 14.91
N ALA A 99 -4.85 -5.81 14.12
CA ALA A 99 -3.63 -6.60 14.31
C ALA A 99 -3.08 -6.44 15.74
N SER A 100 -3.00 -5.20 16.21
CA SER A 100 -2.49 -4.87 17.53
C SER A 100 -3.41 -5.38 18.66
N ALA A 101 -4.74 -5.31 18.46
CA ALA A 101 -5.69 -5.85 19.41
C ALA A 101 -5.51 -7.36 19.61
N VAL A 102 -5.27 -8.11 18.55
CA VAL A 102 -4.98 -9.55 18.63
C VAL A 102 -3.58 -9.78 19.23
N ALA A 103 -2.55 -9.05 18.74
CA ALA A 103 -1.17 -9.22 19.17
C ALA A 103 -0.95 -8.97 20.66
N LEU A 104 -1.68 -8.03 21.27
CA LEU A 104 -1.63 -7.75 22.71
C LEU A 104 -2.20 -8.90 23.57
N ASN A 105 -3.04 -9.77 22.99
CA ASN A 105 -3.62 -10.93 23.69
C ASN A 105 -2.81 -12.22 23.46
N VAL A 106 -1.76 -12.19 22.63
CA VAL A 106 -0.86 -13.34 22.44
C VAL A 106 -0.06 -13.55 23.71
N GLN A 107 -0.16 -14.76 24.28
CA GLN A 107 0.58 -15.13 25.48
C GLN A 107 1.97 -15.69 25.13
N ALA A 108 2.93 -15.51 26.03
CA ALA A 108 4.24 -16.14 25.91
C ALA A 108 4.10 -17.67 25.84
N GLY A 109 4.77 -18.29 24.89
CA GLY A 109 4.67 -19.73 24.63
C GLY A 109 3.54 -20.15 23.69
N ALA A 110 2.75 -19.21 23.14
CA ALA A 110 1.78 -19.50 22.11
C ALA A 110 2.46 -19.93 20.79
N SER A 111 1.73 -20.65 19.94
CA SER A 111 2.24 -21.02 18.61
C SER A 111 2.47 -19.78 17.75
N HIS A 112 3.72 -19.47 17.43
CA HIS A 112 4.12 -18.32 16.61
C HIS A 112 3.33 -18.24 15.28
N THR A 113 3.22 -19.37 14.56
CA THR A 113 2.51 -19.43 13.27
C THR A 113 1.02 -19.15 13.43
N LEU A 114 0.39 -19.69 14.46
CA LEU A 114 -1.04 -19.49 14.71
C LEU A 114 -1.32 -18.03 15.10
N SER A 115 -0.50 -17.47 15.99
CA SER A 115 -0.61 -16.07 16.40
C SER A 115 -0.50 -15.12 15.21
N LEU A 116 0.47 -15.31 14.33
CA LEU A 116 0.61 -14.51 13.11
C LEU A 116 -0.60 -14.67 12.19
N LEU A 117 -1.11 -15.89 12.01
CA LEU A 117 -2.29 -16.12 11.16
C LEU A 117 -3.51 -15.35 11.70
N GLU A 118 -3.77 -15.39 13.00
CA GLU A 118 -4.87 -14.65 13.64
C GLU A 118 -4.70 -13.13 13.49
N ILE A 119 -3.48 -12.62 13.69
CA ILE A 119 -3.14 -11.20 13.55
C ILE A 119 -3.40 -10.72 12.11
N PHE A 120 -2.88 -11.47 11.12
CA PHE A 120 -3.06 -11.10 9.72
C PHE A 120 -4.52 -11.23 9.27
N LEU A 121 -5.24 -12.24 9.73
CA LEU A 121 -6.66 -12.39 9.44
C LEU A 121 -7.49 -11.24 10.00
N ALA A 122 -7.24 -10.84 11.24
CA ALA A 122 -7.90 -9.69 11.86
C ALA A 122 -7.61 -8.39 11.09
N ALA A 123 -6.37 -8.17 10.69
CA ALA A 123 -5.96 -7.00 9.91
C ALA A 123 -6.64 -6.94 8.54
N VAL A 124 -6.67 -8.07 7.82
CA VAL A 124 -7.34 -8.20 6.51
C VAL A 124 -8.83 -7.88 6.66
N LEU A 125 -9.50 -8.49 7.63
CA LEU A 125 -10.93 -8.27 7.85
C LEU A 125 -11.24 -6.82 8.23
N ALA A 126 -10.45 -6.20 9.11
CA ALA A 126 -10.63 -4.82 9.51
C ALA A 126 -10.42 -3.85 8.34
N GLY A 127 -9.36 -4.03 7.54
CA GLY A 127 -9.12 -3.24 6.34
C GLY A 127 -10.22 -3.39 5.30
N MET A 128 -10.71 -4.61 5.07
CA MET A 128 -11.85 -4.88 4.18
C MET A 128 -13.14 -4.21 4.65
N LEU A 129 -13.49 -4.35 5.94
CA LEU A 129 -14.69 -3.76 6.51
C LEU A 129 -14.65 -2.24 6.44
N PHE A 130 -13.49 -1.64 6.70
CA PHE A 130 -13.33 -0.21 6.60
C PHE A 130 -13.46 0.30 5.16
N ALA A 131 -12.89 -0.41 4.19
CA ALA A 131 -13.05 -0.14 2.77
C ALA A 131 -14.48 -0.34 2.25
N LEU A 132 -15.24 -1.20 2.91
CA LEU A 132 -16.64 -1.45 2.56
C LEU A 132 -17.51 -0.21 2.78
N ILE A 133 -17.23 0.62 3.79
CA ILE A 133 -17.98 1.83 4.09
C ILE A 133 -18.08 2.76 2.87
N PRO A 134 -16.96 3.28 2.31
CA PRO A 134 -17.01 4.17 1.16
C PRO A 134 -17.50 3.46 -0.11
N ALA A 135 -17.29 2.14 -0.22
CA ALA A 135 -17.82 1.35 -1.33
C ALA A 135 -19.36 1.36 -1.35
N LEU A 136 -19.99 1.15 -0.18
CA LEU A 136 -21.45 1.19 -0.05
C LEU A 136 -22.01 2.59 -0.26
N LEU A 137 -21.35 3.63 0.30
CA LEU A 137 -21.72 5.02 0.08
C LEU A 137 -21.70 5.38 -1.41
N LYS A 138 -20.67 4.96 -2.15
CA LYS A 138 -20.60 5.17 -3.60
C LYS A 138 -21.71 4.43 -4.35
N VAL A 139 -21.88 3.15 -4.06
CA VAL A 139 -22.73 2.25 -4.87
C VAL A 139 -24.22 2.51 -4.63
N TYR A 140 -24.62 2.80 -3.39
CA TYR A 140 -26.04 2.93 -3.01
C TYR A 140 -26.48 4.38 -2.84
N LEU A 141 -25.60 5.26 -2.37
CA LEU A 141 -25.93 6.66 -2.10
C LEU A 141 -25.30 7.63 -3.12
N ASN A 142 -24.55 7.10 -4.10
CA ASN A 142 -23.85 7.88 -5.13
C ASN A 142 -22.94 8.99 -4.58
N VAL A 143 -22.37 8.77 -3.37
CA VAL A 143 -21.42 9.68 -2.75
C VAL A 143 -20.08 9.61 -3.49
N ASN A 144 -19.40 10.75 -3.61
CA ASN A 144 -18.08 10.81 -4.23
C ASN A 144 -17.08 10.00 -3.40
N GLU A 145 -16.47 8.96 -4.03
CA GLU A 145 -15.53 8.06 -3.37
C GLU A 145 -14.25 8.77 -2.91
N VAL A 146 -13.80 9.78 -3.65
CA VAL A 146 -12.59 10.54 -3.28
C VAL A 146 -12.80 11.22 -1.93
N VAL A 147 -13.93 11.92 -1.78
CA VAL A 147 -14.24 12.64 -0.54
C VAL A 147 -14.44 11.69 0.63
N SER A 148 -15.27 10.65 0.43
CA SER A 148 -15.56 9.70 1.50
C SER A 148 -14.32 8.92 1.96
N THR A 149 -13.45 8.52 1.03
CA THR A 149 -12.22 7.79 1.37
C THR A 149 -11.19 8.69 2.05
N LEU A 150 -11.05 9.95 1.63
CA LEU A 150 -10.17 10.92 2.29
C LEU A 150 -10.59 11.21 3.73
N LEU A 151 -11.89 11.44 3.96
CA LEU A 151 -12.40 11.67 5.32
C LEU A 151 -12.17 10.47 6.24
N LEU A 152 -12.29 9.27 5.71
CA LEU A 152 -12.04 8.03 6.45
C LEU A 152 -10.57 7.87 6.85
N ASN A 153 -9.60 8.47 6.14
CA ASN A 153 -8.20 8.46 6.58
C ASN A 153 -8.04 9.17 7.93
N PHE A 154 -8.64 10.35 8.09
CA PHE A 154 -8.60 11.07 9.36
C PHE A 154 -9.29 10.29 10.49
N ILE A 155 -10.44 9.69 10.21
CA ILE A 155 -11.14 8.84 11.19
C ILE A 155 -10.26 7.63 11.59
N GLY A 156 -9.56 7.01 10.63
CA GLY A 156 -8.64 5.92 10.91
C GLY A 156 -7.44 6.32 11.77
N GLU A 157 -6.86 7.47 11.50
CA GLU A 157 -5.76 8.03 12.28
C GLU A 157 -6.21 8.39 13.70
N ASP A 158 -7.33 9.10 13.84
CA ASP A 158 -7.88 9.47 15.14
C ASP A 158 -8.31 8.24 15.95
N PHE A 159 -8.76 7.17 15.29
CA PHE A 159 -9.06 5.90 15.95
C PHE A 159 -7.80 5.26 16.55
N VAL A 160 -6.68 5.26 15.83
CA VAL A 160 -5.38 4.82 16.38
C VAL A 160 -4.99 5.69 17.57
N ASN A 161 -5.10 7.03 17.44
CA ASN A 161 -4.80 7.96 18.52
C ASN A 161 -5.65 7.70 19.76
N TYR A 162 -6.94 7.41 19.59
CA TYR A 162 -7.84 7.02 20.68
C TYR A 162 -7.38 5.72 21.38
N LEU A 163 -7.02 4.70 20.59
CA LEU A 163 -6.61 3.40 21.13
C LEU A 163 -5.32 3.49 21.96
N VAL A 164 -4.29 4.17 21.44
CA VAL A 164 -2.97 4.25 22.11
C VAL A 164 -2.94 5.22 23.28
N ASN A 165 -3.87 6.17 23.34
CA ASN A 165 -4.01 7.08 24.49
C ASN A 165 -5.04 6.62 25.53
N GLY A 166 -5.83 5.60 25.19
CA GLY A 166 -6.91 5.06 26.01
C GLY A 166 -6.74 3.55 26.28
N PRO A 167 -7.57 2.69 25.66
CA PRO A 167 -7.68 1.28 26.04
C PRO A 167 -6.44 0.43 25.80
N MET A 168 -5.57 0.81 24.85
CA MET A 168 -4.33 0.08 24.54
C MET A 168 -3.07 0.76 25.08
N LYS A 169 -3.21 1.87 25.83
CA LYS A 169 -2.09 2.61 26.38
C LYS A 169 -1.19 1.71 27.24
N ASP A 170 0.11 1.80 27.05
CA ASP A 170 1.08 1.11 27.91
C ASP A 170 1.06 1.72 29.32
N PRO A 171 0.62 0.97 30.34
CA PRO A 171 0.59 1.48 31.71
C PRO A 171 1.99 1.65 32.33
N SER A 172 3.02 1.01 31.74
CA SER A 172 4.40 1.03 32.22
C SER A 172 5.25 2.11 31.54
N ALA A 173 4.70 2.82 30.55
CA ALA A 173 5.47 3.81 29.80
C ALA A 173 5.86 5.00 30.68
N THR A 174 7.15 5.16 30.89
CA THR A 174 7.76 6.31 31.60
C THR A 174 7.94 7.54 30.71
N THR A 175 7.74 7.37 29.40
CA THR A 175 7.86 8.44 28.39
C THR A 175 6.49 8.91 27.93
N ASN A 176 6.42 10.18 27.49
CA ASN A 176 5.19 10.75 26.88
C ASN A 176 4.89 10.17 25.49
N LEU A 177 5.38 9.01 25.15
CA LEU A 177 5.12 8.36 23.87
C LEU A 177 3.71 7.76 23.88
N SER A 178 2.86 8.21 22.96
CA SER A 178 1.54 7.63 22.74
C SER A 178 1.68 6.29 22.00
N ALA A 179 1.77 5.21 22.76
CA ALA A 179 1.99 3.86 22.26
C ALA A 179 1.27 2.81 23.10
N SER A 180 0.98 1.67 22.47
CA SER A 180 0.53 0.47 23.19
C SER A 180 1.70 -0.22 23.90
N ALA A 181 1.40 -1.18 24.79
CA ALA A 181 2.39 -2.12 25.28
C ALA A 181 3.07 -2.86 24.11
N LYS A 182 4.31 -3.30 24.33
CA LYS A 182 5.01 -4.15 23.35
C LYS A 182 4.32 -5.50 23.25
N PHE A 183 4.26 -6.03 22.03
CA PHE A 183 3.75 -7.38 21.78
C PHE A 183 4.75 -8.42 22.26
N ALA A 184 4.24 -9.61 22.61
CA ALA A 184 5.07 -10.78 22.89
C ALA A 184 5.88 -11.18 21.61
N GLU A 185 7.03 -11.80 21.78
CA GLU A 185 7.89 -12.18 20.65
C GLU A 185 7.20 -13.15 19.67
N GLU A 186 6.27 -13.94 20.18
CA GLU A 186 5.42 -14.85 19.38
C GLU A 186 4.50 -14.13 18.40
N ALA A 187 4.25 -12.83 18.60
CA ALA A 187 3.48 -11.98 17.68
C ALA A 187 4.35 -11.19 16.70
N TRP A 188 5.67 -11.31 16.76
CA TRP A 188 6.56 -10.59 15.86
C TRP A 188 6.70 -11.30 14.53
N LEU A 189 6.62 -10.55 13.45
CA LEU A 189 6.94 -11.09 12.13
C LEU A 189 8.45 -11.19 11.99
N PRO A 190 9.02 -12.36 11.62
CA PRO A 190 10.46 -12.56 11.57
C PRO A 190 11.17 -11.60 10.62
N HIS A 191 12.37 -11.18 11.00
CA HIS A 191 13.31 -10.48 10.13
C HIS A 191 13.96 -11.45 9.14
N LEU A 192 14.47 -10.91 8.04
CA LEU A 192 15.26 -11.66 7.08
C LEU A 192 16.68 -11.81 7.63
N GLN A 193 17.05 -13.02 8.05
CA GLN A 193 18.35 -13.33 8.65
C GLN A 193 19.55 -12.86 7.82
N ALA A 194 19.42 -12.84 6.49
CA ALA A 194 20.46 -12.38 5.57
C ALA A 194 20.78 -10.88 5.69
N PHE A 195 19.92 -10.11 6.37
CA PHE A 195 20.02 -8.65 6.48
C PHE A 195 19.99 -8.15 7.94
N GLU A 196 20.22 -9.02 8.92
CA GLU A 196 20.33 -8.59 10.31
C GLU A 196 21.57 -7.68 10.51
N PRO A 197 21.46 -6.60 11.30
CA PRO A 197 20.37 -6.20 12.23
C PRO A 197 19.34 -5.22 11.61
N SER A 198 18.89 -5.42 10.40
CA SER A 198 18.01 -4.47 9.71
C SER A 198 16.53 -4.80 9.87
N SER A 199 15.68 -3.83 9.51
CA SER A 199 14.21 -3.94 9.53
C SER A 199 13.61 -4.67 8.31
N ALA A 200 14.44 -5.26 7.42
CA ALA A 200 13.96 -6.09 6.33
C ALA A 200 13.32 -7.37 6.90
N ASN A 201 12.09 -7.67 6.51
CA ASN A 201 11.29 -8.71 7.14
C ASN A 201 10.59 -9.61 6.10
N VAL A 202 9.99 -10.69 6.58
CA VAL A 202 9.25 -11.68 5.79
C VAL A 202 8.09 -11.05 5.01
N GLY A 203 7.64 -9.84 5.36
CA GLY A 203 6.66 -9.07 4.59
C GLY A 203 7.03 -8.90 3.12
N ALA A 204 8.32 -8.92 2.75
CA ALA A 204 8.77 -8.90 1.37
C ALA A 204 8.28 -10.12 0.56
N TYR A 205 8.27 -11.30 1.16
CA TYR A 205 7.72 -12.51 0.51
C TYR A 205 6.20 -12.41 0.40
N ILE A 206 5.51 -11.85 1.40
CA ILE A 206 4.07 -11.59 1.34
C ILE A 206 3.75 -10.64 0.18
N ALA A 207 4.55 -9.59 -0.01
CA ALA A 207 4.39 -8.66 -1.14
C ALA A 207 4.55 -9.36 -2.48
N ILE A 208 5.56 -10.21 -2.64
CA ILE A 208 5.78 -10.99 -3.89
C ILE A 208 4.57 -11.91 -4.16
N VAL A 209 4.11 -12.64 -3.16
CA VAL A 209 2.95 -13.54 -3.29
C VAL A 209 1.70 -12.75 -3.69
N LEU A 210 1.45 -11.59 -3.08
CA LEU A 210 0.31 -10.75 -3.40
C LEU A 210 0.41 -10.13 -4.80
N VAL A 211 1.59 -9.73 -5.25
CA VAL A 211 1.81 -9.28 -6.64
C VAL A 211 1.47 -10.40 -7.62
N ILE A 212 1.93 -11.62 -7.36
CA ILE A 212 1.62 -12.79 -8.20
C ILE A 212 0.11 -13.05 -8.19
N ALA A 213 -0.52 -13.06 -7.02
CA ALA A 213 -1.95 -13.31 -6.85
C ALA A 213 -2.81 -12.26 -7.59
N VAL A 214 -2.51 -10.97 -7.45
CA VAL A 214 -3.25 -9.88 -8.14
C VAL A 214 -2.97 -9.91 -9.64
N THR A 215 -1.74 -10.24 -10.05
CA THR A 215 -1.42 -10.42 -11.47
C THR A 215 -2.21 -11.58 -12.07
N PHE A 216 -2.23 -12.72 -11.39
CA PHE A 216 -3.04 -13.88 -11.79
C PHE A 216 -4.53 -13.52 -11.86
N LEU A 217 -5.04 -12.85 -10.81
CA LEU A 217 -6.42 -12.38 -10.77
C LEU A 217 -6.75 -11.51 -12.00
N PHE A 218 -5.92 -10.53 -12.34
CA PHE A 218 -6.20 -9.64 -13.46
C PHE A 218 -6.10 -10.30 -14.83
N TYR A 219 -5.21 -11.28 -15.00
CA TYR A 219 -4.96 -11.83 -16.34
C TYR A 219 -5.56 -13.22 -16.59
N ARG A 220 -5.99 -13.91 -15.52
CA ARG A 220 -6.42 -15.29 -15.63
C ARG A 220 -7.80 -15.58 -15.02
N THR A 221 -8.47 -14.61 -14.41
CA THR A 221 -9.79 -14.82 -13.79
C THR A 221 -10.89 -13.98 -14.43
N THR A 222 -12.13 -14.45 -14.29
CA THR A 222 -13.34 -13.71 -14.70
C THR A 222 -13.47 -12.40 -13.94
N LEU A 223 -13.18 -12.39 -12.64
CA LEU A 223 -13.22 -11.18 -11.83
C LEU A 223 -12.25 -10.10 -12.37
N GLY A 224 -11.04 -10.48 -12.78
CA GLY A 224 -10.09 -9.55 -13.39
C GLY A 224 -10.55 -9.02 -14.75
N HIS A 225 -11.31 -9.82 -15.50
CA HIS A 225 -11.97 -9.38 -16.73
C HIS A 225 -13.07 -8.36 -16.43
N ASP A 226 -13.94 -8.65 -15.46
CA ASP A 226 -15.02 -7.77 -15.02
C ASP A 226 -14.48 -6.41 -14.55
N ILE A 227 -13.41 -6.41 -13.74
CA ILE A 227 -12.74 -5.20 -13.27
C ILE A 227 -12.28 -4.32 -14.44
N LYS A 228 -11.63 -4.92 -15.44
CA LYS A 228 -11.15 -4.18 -16.62
C LYS A 228 -12.30 -3.63 -17.47
N LEU A 229 -13.37 -4.40 -17.65
CA LEU A 229 -14.53 -3.95 -18.41
C LEU A 229 -15.26 -2.82 -17.70
N VAL A 230 -15.50 -2.94 -16.39
CA VAL A 230 -16.12 -1.86 -15.59
C VAL A 230 -15.24 -0.61 -15.63
N GLY A 231 -13.92 -0.74 -15.53
CA GLY A 231 -12.99 0.38 -15.61
C GLY A 231 -12.92 1.04 -16.98
N ALA A 232 -13.14 0.29 -18.06
CA ALA A 232 -13.15 0.82 -19.41
C ALA A 232 -14.48 1.55 -19.74
N ASN A 233 -15.60 0.93 -19.41
CA ASN A 233 -16.94 1.49 -19.59
C ASN A 233 -17.95 0.70 -18.74
N SER A 234 -18.45 1.32 -17.68
CA SER A 234 -19.39 0.70 -16.74
C SER A 234 -20.76 0.40 -17.37
N GLU A 235 -21.23 1.24 -18.31
CA GLU A 235 -22.48 1.00 -19.03
C GLU A 235 -22.35 -0.20 -19.96
N PHE A 236 -21.27 -0.29 -20.73
CA PHE A 236 -21.01 -1.44 -21.58
C PHE A 236 -20.89 -2.73 -20.75
N ALA A 237 -20.19 -2.70 -19.61
CA ALA A 237 -20.09 -3.84 -18.70
C ALA A 237 -21.47 -4.32 -18.24
N ARG A 238 -22.38 -3.39 -17.95
CA ARG A 238 -23.76 -3.70 -17.56
C ARG A 238 -24.54 -4.40 -18.69
N TYR A 239 -24.41 -3.94 -19.94
CA TYR A 239 -25.02 -4.62 -21.09
C TYR A 239 -24.44 -6.01 -21.32
N ALA A 240 -23.17 -6.23 -20.99
CA ALA A 240 -22.52 -7.54 -21.03
C ALA A 240 -22.90 -8.46 -19.86
N GLY A 241 -23.83 -8.07 -18.98
CA GLY A 241 -24.29 -8.87 -17.84
C GLY A 241 -23.42 -8.78 -16.59
N ILE A 242 -22.41 -7.91 -16.58
CA ILE A 242 -21.56 -7.68 -15.41
C ILE A 242 -22.25 -6.67 -14.49
N ASN A 243 -22.20 -6.91 -13.18
CA ASN A 243 -22.75 -5.98 -12.19
C ASN A 243 -21.67 -4.98 -11.73
N PRO A 244 -21.67 -3.70 -12.20
CA PRO A 244 -20.64 -2.73 -11.85
C PRO A 244 -20.62 -2.41 -10.35
N LYS A 245 -21.79 -2.42 -9.69
CA LYS A 245 -21.92 -2.17 -8.26
C LYS A 245 -21.16 -3.21 -7.44
N LEU A 246 -21.39 -4.49 -7.73
CA LEU A 246 -20.72 -5.59 -7.05
C LEU A 246 -19.21 -5.60 -7.32
N THR A 247 -18.82 -5.30 -8.56
CA THR A 247 -17.39 -5.20 -8.94
C THR A 247 -16.71 -4.08 -8.17
N THR A 248 -17.34 -2.91 -8.02
CA THR A 248 -16.85 -1.79 -7.21
C THR A 248 -16.61 -2.21 -5.77
N ILE A 249 -17.59 -2.85 -5.13
CA ILE A 249 -17.47 -3.34 -3.74
C ILE A 249 -16.31 -4.33 -3.63
N LYS A 250 -16.21 -5.30 -4.53
CA LYS A 250 -15.12 -6.28 -4.53
C LYS A 250 -13.75 -5.62 -4.65
N CYS A 251 -13.58 -4.63 -5.55
CA CYS A 251 -12.33 -3.91 -5.71
C CYS A 251 -11.93 -3.16 -4.44
N MET A 252 -12.87 -2.44 -3.82
CA MET A 252 -12.63 -1.70 -2.60
C MET A 252 -12.25 -2.64 -1.43
N CYS A 253 -12.98 -3.75 -1.26
CA CYS A 253 -12.67 -4.75 -0.24
C CYS A 253 -11.29 -5.39 -0.46
N MET A 254 -10.92 -5.73 -1.70
CA MET A 254 -9.59 -6.26 -2.02
C MET A 254 -8.49 -5.25 -1.73
N SER A 255 -8.71 -3.98 -2.07
CA SER A 255 -7.79 -2.89 -1.73
C SER A 255 -7.61 -2.78 -0.21
N GLY A 256 -8.72 -2.79 0.55
CA GLY A 256 -8.72 -2.76 2.00
C GLY A 256 -8.04 -3.97 2.64
N ALA A 257 -8.21 -5.16 2.06
CA ALA A 257 -7.51 -6.37 2.50
C ALA A 257 -5.98 -6.23 2.40
N ILE A 258 -5.49 -5.74 1.25
CA ILE A 258 -4.05 -5.50 1.03
C ILE A 258 -3.54 -4.41 1.97
N ALA A 259 -4.30 -3.33 2.16
CA ALA A 259 -3.97 -2.25 3.08
C ALA A 259 -3.91 -2.75 4.54
N GLY A 260 -4.84 -3.62 4.95
CA GLY A 260 -4.80 -4.26 6.28
C GLY A 260 -3.52 -5.07 6.50
N ILE A 261 -3.05 -5.80 5.48
CA ILE A 261 -1.79 -6.54 5.53
C ILE A 261 -0.60 -5.60 5.75
N ILE A 262 -0.58 -4.42 5.12
CA ILE A 262 0.47 -3.41 5.38
C ILE A 262 0.46 -3.02 6.86
N GLY A 263 -0.72 -2.74 7.42
CA GLY A 263 -0.89 -2.40 8.82
C GLY A 263 -0.34 -3.48 9.74
N ALA A 264 -0.66 -4.76 9.48
CA ALA A 264 -0.13 -5.88 10.25
C ALA A 264 1.40 -5.97 10.17
N ILE A 265 2.00 -5.84 8.98
CA ILE A 265 3.46 -5.87 8.80
C ILE A 265 4.12 -4.73 9.57
N GLU A 266 3.61 -3.51 9.49
CA GLU A 266 4.21 -2.36 10.17
C GLU A 266 4.21 -2.53 11.70
N VAL A 267 3.12 -3.01 12.28
CA VAL A 267 3.04 -3.16 13.74
C VAL A 267 3.74 -4.42 14.26
N THR A 268 3.81 -5.51 13.48
CA THR A 268 4.42 -6.77 13.96
C THR A 268 5.90 -6.91 13.62
N ALA A 269 6.37 -6.32 12.50
CA ALA A 269 7.75 -6.47 12.04
C ALA A 269 8.62 -5.26 12.30
N VAL A 270 8.04 -4.06 12.43
CA VAL A 270 8.82 -2.83 12.52
C VAL A 270 8.69 -2.16 13.87
N GLN A 271 7.47 -1.98 14.34
CA GLN A 271 7.21 -1.22 15.56
C GLN A 271 7.12 -2.12 16.81
N HIS A 272 6.70 -3.38 16.66
CA HIS A 272 6.39 -4.34 17.71
C HIS A 272 5.38 -3.84 18.75
N ARG A 273 4.60 -2.82 18.37
CA ARG A 273 3.53 -2.18 19.13
C ARG A 273 2.76 -1.21 18.22
N LEU A 274 1.61 -0.75 18.67
CA LEU A 274 0.88 0.32 17.98
C LEU A 274 1.37 1.68 18.50
N ILE A 275 1.75 2.58 17.60
CA ILE A 275 2.16 3.95 17.94
C ILE A 275 1.43 4.96 17.08
N THR A 276 1.30 6.20 17.56
CA THR A 276 0.80 7.29 16.73
C THR A 276 1.78 7.61 15.61
N GLY A 277 1.27 7.94 14.42
CA GLY A 277 2.12 8.37 13.30
C GLY A 277 3.02 7.28 12.69
N PHE A 278 2.73 5.99 12.91
CA PHE A 278 3.53 4.88 12.37
C PHE A 278 3.48 4.78 10.84
N ASN A 279 2.44 5.34 10.23
CA ASN A 279 2.20 5.27 8.79
C ASN A 279 2.42 6.65 8.14
N PRO A 280 3.63 6.97 7.65
CA PRO A 280 3.90 8.27 7.03
C PRO A 280 3.39 8.30 5.58
N ASP A 281 2.07 8.46 5.39
CA ASP A 281 1.39 8.63 4.09
C ASP A 281 1.67 7.50 3.07
N LEU A 282 1.74 6.24 3.54
CA LEU A 282 2.02 5.09 2.66
C LEU A 282 0.95 4.91 1.58
N GLY A 283 -0.32 5.17 1.92
CA GLY A 283 -1.42 5.09 0.97
C GLY A 283 -1.30 6.14 -0.14
N PHE A 284 -0.99 7.39 0.20
CA PHE A 284 -0.77 8.45 -0.79
C PHE A 284 0.45 8.16 -1.67
N LYS A 285 1.54 7.67 -1.09
CA LYS A 285 2.72 7.22 -1.86
C LYS A 285 2.37 6.05 -2.77
N GLY A 286 1.50 5.14 -2.31
CA GLY A 286 0.97 4.04 -3.12
C GLY A 286 0.23 4.51 -4.36
N ILE A 287 -0.47 5.65 -4.31
CA ILE A 287 -1.10 6.26 -5.49
C ILE A 287 -0.04 6.61 -6.54
N VAL A 288 1.02 7.29 -6.12
CA VAL A 288 2.11 7.68 -7.03
C VAL A 288 2.79 6.46 -7.63
N VAL A 289 3.07 5.44 -6.80
CA VAL A 289 3.64 4.15 -7.24
C VAL A 289 2.75 3.48 -8.28
N SER A 290 1.42 3.40 -8.04
CA SER A 290 0.48 2.76 -8.97
C SER A 290 0.33 3.53 -10.27
N LEU A 291 0.25 4.87 -10.22
CA LEU A 291 0.15 5.72 -11.42
C LEU A 291 1.41 5.64 -12.27
N LEU A 292 2.60 5.69 -11.66
CA LEU A 292 3.86 5.51 -12.37
C LEU A 292 3.94 4.13 -13.05
N ALA A 293 3.44 3.09 -12.37
CA ALA A 293 3.29 1.74 -12.93
C ALA A 293 2.25 1.65 -14.07
N GLY A 294 1.39 2.67 -14.25
CA GLY A 294 0.24 2.63 -15.17
C GLY A 294 -0.81 1.64 -14.74
N ASN A 295 -1.03 1.52 -13.45
CA ASN A 295 -1.99 0.60 -12.83
C ASN A 295 -1.77 -0.86 -13.28
N ASN A 296 -0.51 -1.28 -13.39
CA ASN A 296 -0.12 -2.63 -13.74
C ASN A 296 0.60 -3.27 -12.54
N PRO A 297 0.13 -4.43 -12.01
CA PRO A 297 0.72 -5.07 -10.84
C PRO A 297 2.23 -5.35 -10.98
N ILE A 298 2.67 -5.79 -12.16
CA ILE A 298 4.09 -6.03 -12.41
C ILE A 298 4.87 -4.71 -12.43
N GLY A 299 4.30 -3.66 -13.02
CA GLY A 299 4.89 -2.32 -13.02
C GLY A 299 5.00 -1.73 -11.60
N VAL A 300 4.06 -2.06 -10.71
CA VAL A 300 4.07 -1.63 -9.30
C VAL A 300 5.33 -2.13 -8.57
N VAL A 301 5.85 -3.31 -8.91
CA VAL A 301 7.09 -3.82 -8.32
C VAL A 301 8.25 -2.88 -8.62
N PHE A 302 8.44 -2.52 -9.89
CA PHE A 302 9.55 -1.64 -10.31
C PHE A 302 9.41 -0.23 -9.74
N SER A 303 8.20 0.35 -9.77
CA SER A 303 7.97 1.68 -9.17
C SER A 303 8.06 1.64 -7.65
N GLY A 304 7.60 0.56 -6.99
CA GLY A 304 7.72 0.39 -5.55
C GLY A 304 9.17 0.26 -5.08
N ILE A 305 10.01 -0.50 -5.80
CA ILE A 305 11.46 -0.58 -5.54
C ILE A 305 12.10 0.79 -5.74
N PHE A 306 11.77 1.49 -6.81
CA PHE A 306 12.31 2.83 -7.07
C PHE A 306 11.99 3.80 -5.93
N PHE A 307 10.72 3.90 -5.50
CA PHE A 307 10.34 4.78 -4.39
C PHE A 307 10.86 4.28 -3.03
N GLY A 308 10.96 2.95 -2.83
CA GLY A 308 11.56 2.38 -1.64
C GLY A 308 13.04 2.73 -1.47
N ALA A 309 13.77 2.78 -2.58
CA ALA A 309 15.18 3.15 -2.61
C ALA A 309 15.43 4.67 -2.45
N LEU A 310 14.41 5.50 -2.68
CA LEU A 310 14.48 6.95 -2.44
C LEU A 310 14.16 7.34 -1.00
N LYS A 311 13.79 6.38 -0.14
CA LYS A 311 13.38 6.60 1.25
C LYS A 311 14.53 6.34 2.22
#